data_6b0865103c18feefd741942b505b7e1b
#
_entry.id   6b0865103c18feefd741942b505b7e1b
#
_cell.length_a   1.000
_cell.length_b   1.000
_cell.length_c   1.000
_cell.angle_alpha   90.00
_cell.angle_beta   90.00
_cell.angle_gamma   90.00
#
_symmetry.space_group_name_H-M   'P 1'
#
loop_
_entity.id
_entity.type
_entity.pdbx_description
1 polymer ?
#
loop_
_entity_poly.entity_id
_entity_poly.type
_entity_poly.pdbx_seq_one_letter_code
_entity_poly.pdbx_strand_id
1 'polypeptide(L)'
;MNNYIAYKKTILLMALTFLFACHTAIGQKHNIKNDTFWDTQDGEPIYSQGGGIFTFTDPEDGVEKYYWYGVHYEEAELYREDPSVTHKRTNFKAVTCYTSTDLVNWKSKGPVLDKAEVEENYQRVFWMGRLGVAYIKEMNKYAILVQHNSNVLIALSDSPNGPFKCHNRLDMTDRIGTPNTGDQTVFTDPDTGISYLVYSYGKGRHKIYISEIGVKDGKVDLLDVTQIFKGKGREGNCMVKYNGKYYVFASNLYGWDSSLAYYLVSDDIRGPYLPENKMLITPGSYDDYAHITQTGFFVNVKGSKKETVIYCGDRWADFAGNGLGYNQWCPISFDGETPFFNSLNSWDLNESTGEWSVAEDNNFVKNSSFEADRKAIPSGVKPIQEQLLGWHSEVKQGSTIVIDDEESPVLNHANTKEDRMHVVGERSLNISDQVTFKRKVYQIITSTPYVNLEDGTYTLSLKVKSTGSFDRLVAYAESGAHQKSVNLGQADDWKTVRLEEVNVTNGKVEIGFIAHGAAGASCQIDDVTFVPSNVLAYQK
;
A
#
# COMPACT_ATOMS: atom_id res chain seq x y z
N MET A 1 26.34 -56.80 -34.38
CA MET A 1 26.75 -56.42 -33.01
C MET A 1 26.93 -54.88 -32.85
N ASN A 2 27.35 -54.14 -33.86
CA ASN A 2 27.59 -52.70 -33.75
C ASN A 2 26.32 -51.82 -33.67
N ASN A 3 25.20 -52.24 -34.24
CA ASN A 3 23.95 -51.48 -34.22
C ASN A 3 23.21 -51.52 -32.85
N TYR A 4 23.46 -52.57 -32.04
CA TYR A 4 22.83 -52.72 -30.72
C TYR A 4 23.49 -51.84 -29.65
N ILE A 5 24.77 -51.54 -29.80
CA ILE A 5 25.56 -50.68 -28.90
C ILE A 5 25.25 -49.20 -29.16
N ALA A 6 25.01 -48.81 -30.43
CA ALA A 6 24.60 -47.47 -30.78
C ALA A 6 23.21 -47.12 -30.23
N TYR A 7 22.24 -48.04 -30.29
CA TYR A 7 20.88 -47.85 -29.77
C TYR A 7 20.83 -47.69 -28.24
N LYS A 8 21.65 -48.47 -27.50
CA LYS A 8 21.76 -48.32 -26.03
C LYS A 8 22.43 -47.01 -25.62
N LYS A 9 23.39 -46.47 -26.37
CA LYS A 9 24.00 -45.17 -26.10
C LYS A 9 23.04 -44.01 -26.37
N THR A 10 22.20 -44.10 -27.41
CA THR A 10 21.22 -43.08 -27.73
C THR A 10 20.07 -43.05 -26.71
N ILE A 11 19.60 -44.21 -26.23
CA ILE A 11 18.59 -44.29 -25.17
C ILE A 11 19.16 -43.82 -23.83
N LEU A 12 20.42 -44.10 -23.52
CA LEU A 12 21.06 -43.62 -22.29
C LEU A 12 21.30 -42.09 -22.34
N LEU A 13 21.62 -41.51 -23.52
CA LEU A 13 21.77 -40.06 -23.68
C LEU A 13 20.42 -39.33 -23.60
N MET A 14 19.33 -39.91 -24.18
CA MET A 14 17.98 -39.36 -24.01
C MET A 14 17.45 -39.49 -22.57
N ALA A 15 17.78 -40.58 -21.87
CA ALA A 15 17.42 -40.72 -20.46
C ALA A 15 18.20 -39.75 -19.55
N LEU A 16 19.48 -39.47 -19.85
CA LEU A 16 20.24 -38.44 -19.13
C LEU A 16 19.77 -36.99 -19.45
N THR A 17 19.34 -36.70 -20.69
CA THR A 17 18.76 -35.39 -21.02
C THR A 17 17.37 -35.19 -20.39
N PHE A 18 16.59 -36.28 -20.21
CA PHE A 18 15.31 -36.19 -19.47
C PHE A 18 15.49 -36.12 -17.95
N LEU A 19 16.57 -36.67 -17.39
CA LEU A 19 16.89 -36.52 -15.96
C LEU A 19 17.49 -35.16 -15.59
N PHE A 20 18.03 -34.41 -16.56
CA PHE A 20 18.46 -33.01 -16.34
C PHE A 20 17.35 -31.96 -16.56
N ALA A 21 16.20 -32.35 -17.15
CA ALA A 21 15.04 -31.44 -17.32
C ALA A 21 14.07 -31.47 -16.14
N CYS A 22 14.27 -32.31 -15.13
CA CYS A 22 13.59 -32.24 -13.83
C CYS A 22 14.46 -31.55 -12.77
N HIS A 23 15.15 -30.47 -13.12
CA HIS A 23 15.42 -29.46 -12.13
C HIS A 23 14.06 -28.79 -11.88
N THR A 24 13.43 -29.16 -10.78
CA THR A 24 12.40 -28.33 -10.18
C THR A 24 12.93 -26.89 -10.24
N ALA A 25 12.31 -26.06 -11.06
CA ALA A 25 12.53 -24.63 -10.97
C ALA A 25 12.12 -24.28 -9.53
N ILE A 26 13.08 -24.20 -8.63
CA ILE A 26 12.89 -23.58 -7.32
C ILE A 26 12.58 -22.15 -7.73
N GLY A 27 11.30 -21.76 -7.68
CA GLY A 27 10.86 -20.44 -8.07
C GLY A 27 11.74 -19.44 -7.36
N GLN A 28 12.23 -18.47 -8.10
CA GLN A 28 13.08 -17.43 -7.55
C GLN A 28 12.24 -16.60 -6.57
N LYS A 29 12.79 -16.29 -5.39
CA LYS A 29 12.21 -15.30 -4.50
C LYS A 29 12.53 -13.91 -5.02
N HIS A 30 11.52 -13.06 -5.05
CA HIS A 30 11.65 -11.67 -5.44
C HIS A 30 11.27 -10.77 -4.28
N ASN A 31 12.09 -9.76 -4.00
CA ASN A 31 11.87 -8.84 -2.90
C ASN A 31 10.88 -7.74 -3.29
N ILE A 32 9.86 -7.53 -2.46
CA ILE A 32 8.92 -6.40 -2.52
C ILE A 32 9.31 -5.44 -1.40
N LYS A 33 9.68 -4.22 -1.77
CA LYS A 33 10.14 -3.17 -0.86
C LYS A 33 9.19 -1.99 -0.87
N ASN A 34 8.59 -1.72 0.27
CA ASN A 34 7.70 -0.59 0.51
C ASN A 34 8.47 0.68 0.90
N ASP A 35 7.77 1.80 1.06
CA ASP A 35 8.29 3.11 1.45
C ASP A 35 9.36 3.67 0.51
N THR A 36 9.31 3.31 -0.76
CA THR A 36 10.25 3.76 -1.78
C THR A 36 9.60 3.91 -3.15
N PHE A 37 10.24 4.66 -4.03
CA PHE A 37 9.87 4.68 -5.44
C PHE A 37 10.25 3.36 -6.12
N TRP A 38 9.37 2.89 -6.99
CA TRP A 38 9.64 1.70 -7.79
C TRP A 38 10.05 2.08 -9.20
N ASP A 39 10.91 1.25 -9.76
CA ASP A 39 11.34 1.32 -11.15
C ASP A 39 11.02 0.03 -11.88
N THR A 40 10.85 0.14 -13.18
CA THR A 40 10.77 -1.03 -14.08
C THR A 40 12.12 -1.74 -14.12
N GLN A 41 12.13 -2.95 -14.67
CA GLN A 41 13.38 -3.69 -14.91
C GLN A 41 14.38 -2.94 -15.80
N ASP A 42 13.92 -1.97 -16.59
CA ASP A 42 14.73 -1.15 -17.47
C ASP A 42 15.14 0.19 -16.82
N GLY A 43 14.79 0.40 -15.53
CA GLY A 43 15.14 1.57 -14.73
C GLY A 43 14.24 2.79 -14.97
N GLU A 44 13.06 2.62 -15.60
CA GLU A 44 12.08 3.69 -15.76
C GLU A 44 11.19 3.79 -14.51
N PRO A 45 10.80 5.01 -14.07
CA PRO A 45 9.88 5.17 -12.95
C PRO A 45 8.52 4.52 -13.17
N ILE A 46 7.96 3.91 -12.12
CA ILE A 46 6.60 3.39 -12.12
C ILE A 46 5.67 4.43 -11.49
N TYR A 47 4.66 4.86 -12.26
CA TYR A 47 3.55 5.70 -11.79
C TYR A 47 2.24 4.97 -12.07
N SER A 48 1.64 4.35 -11.04
CA SER A 48 0.45 3.53 -11.19
C SER A 48 -0.33 3.49 -9.89
N GLN A 49 -1.15 4.50 -9.64
CA GLN A 49 -1.96 4.59 -8.43
C GLN A 49 -3.45 4.58 -8.74
N GLY A 50 -4.27 4.19 -7.76
CA GLY A 50 -5.73 4.15 -7.88
C GLY A 50 -6.25 3.17 -8.93
N GLY A 51 -5.45 2.19 -9.32
CA GLY A 51 -5.75 1.25 -10.38
C GLY A 51 -5.99 -0.18 -9.91
N GLY A 52 -5.45 -1.14 -10.65
CA GLY A 52 -5.53 -2.55 -10.34
C GLY A 52 -4.61 -3.41 -11.19
N ILE A 53 -4.42 -4.65 -10.75
CA ILE A 53 -3.68 -5.68 -11.48
C ILE A 53 -4.65 -6.76 -11.94
N PHE A 54 -4.55 -7.10 -13.21
CA PHE A 54 -5.40 -8.08 -13.90
C PHE A 54 -4.53 -9.07 -14.66
N THR A 55 -5.01 -10.29 -14.82
CA THR A 55 -4.27 -11.32 -15.54
C THR A 55 -4.86 -11.48 -16.94
N PHE A 56 -4.02 -11.33 -17.97
CA PHE A 56 -4.40 -11.50 -19.37
C PHE A 56 -3.31 -12.26 -20.13
N THR A 57 -3.73 -12.95 -21.19
CA THR A 57 -2.79 -13.50 -22.18
C THR A 57 -2.19 -12.34 -23.00
N ASP A 58 -0.86 -12.22 -22.97
CA ASP A 58 -0.17 -11.18 -23.73
C ASP A 58 -0.22 -11.50 -25.25
N PRO A 59 -0.74 -10.58 -26.07
CA PRO A 59 -0.87 -10.81 -27.51
C PRO A 59 0.48 -10.90 -28.25
N GLU A 60 1.59 -10.44 -27.63
CA GLU A 60 2.91 -10.45 -28.26
C GLU A 60 3.57 -11.85 -28.22
N ASP A 61 3.39 -12.58 -27.12
CA ASP A 61 4.07 -13.87 -26.90
C ASP A 61 3.14 -15.03 -26.48
N GLY A 62 1.87 -14.75 -26.25
CA GLY A 62 0.87 -15.73 -25.84
C GLY A 62 1.00 -16.20 -24.40
N VAL A 63 1.84 -15.56 -23.58
CA VAL A 63 2.05 -15.89 -22.18
C VAL A 63 1.04 -15.13 -21.31
N GLU A 64 0.50 -15.81 -20.28
CA GLU A 64 -0.30 -15.14 -19.27
C GLU A 64 0.59 -14.27 -18.39
N LYS A 65 0.21 -12.99 -18.21
CA LYS A 65 0.95 -12.00 -17.43
C LYS A 65 0.02 -11.19 -16.54
N TYR A 66 0.59 -10.64 -15.50
CA TYR A 66 -0.01 -9.59 -14.70
C TYR A 66 0.08 -8.27 -15.46
N TYR A 67 -1.03 -7.56 -15.57
CA TYR A 67 -1.18 -6.24 -16.17
C TYR A 67 -1.56 -5.25 -15.09
N TRP A 68 -0.68 -4.33 -14.77
CA TRP A 68 -0.91 -3.30 -13.77
C TRP A 68 -1.26 -1.98 -14.43
N TYR A 69 -2.48 -1.54 -14.23
CA TYR A 69 -2.96 -0.24 -14.72
C TYR A 69 -3.15 0.72 -13.56
N GLY A 70 -2.86 2.01 -13.78
CA GLY A 70 -3.10 3.07 -12.80
C GLY A 70 -2.99 4.45 -13.42
N VAL A 71 -3.30 5.45 -12.61
CA VAL A 71 -3.22 6.85 -13.04
C VAL A 71 -1.81 7.39 -12.83
N HIS A 72 -1.40 8.24 -13.75
CA HIS A 72 -0.18 9.00 -13.70
C HIS A 72 -0.50 10.49 -13.64
N TYR A 73 0.03 11.18 -12.64
CA TYR A 73 -0.08 12.61 -12.44
C TYR A 73 1.27 13.29 -12.64
N GLU A 74 1.28 14.49 -13.22
CA GLU A 74 2.51 15.26 -13.47
C GLU A 74 3.27 15.56 -12.17
N GLU A 75 2.55 15.84 -11.09
CA GLU A 75 3.14 16.19 -9.81
C GLU A 75 3.91 15.04 -9.14
N ALA A 76 3.57 13.79 -9.46
CA ALA A 76 4.33 12.62 -8.99
C ALA A 76 5.76 12.61 -9.54
N GLU A 77 5.94 13.02 -10.81
CA GLU A 77 7.27 13.18 -11.41
C GLU A 77 8.06 14.29 -10.67
N LEU A 78 7.43 15.46 -10.50
CA LEU A 78 8.06 16.60 -9.83
C LEU A 78 8.44 16.29 -8.38
N TYR A 79 7.58 15.57 -7.65
CA TYR A 79 7.88 15.15 -6.29
C TYR A 79 9.05 14.15 -6.24
N ARG A 80 9.12 13.22 -7.20
CA ARG A 80 10.23 12.29 -7.28
C ARG A 80 11.56 12.99 -7.58
N GLU A 81 11.55 14.04 -8.39
CA GLU A 81 12.73 14.85 -8.68
C GLU A 81 13.21 15.66 -7.47
N ASP A 82 12.28 16.27 -6.73
CA ASP A 82 12.57 17.03 -5.50
C ASP A 82 11.50 16.80 -4.41
N PRO A 83 11.68 15.78 -3.56
CA PRO A 83 10.75 15.49 -2.47
C PRO A 83 10.62 16.60 -1.40
N SER A 84 11.52 17.59 -1.39
CA SER A 84 11.43 18.73 -0.48
C SER A 84 10.36 19.75 -0.87
N VAL A 85 9.88 19.70 -2.12
CA VAL A 85 8.88 20.62 -2.66
C VAL A 85 7.47 20.05 -2.51
N THR A 86 6.54 20.89 -2.06
CA THR A 86 5.13 20.54 -1.95
C THR A 86 4.39 20.88 -3.25
N HIS A 87 3.65 19.91 -3.79
CA HIS A 87 2.81 20.04 -4.96
C HIS A 87 1.33 19.86 -4.56
N LYS A 88 0.54 20.93 -4.64
CA LYS A 88 -0.86 20.95 -4.17
C LYS A 88 -1.90 20.77 -5.27
N ARG A 89 -1.49 20.63 -6.51
CA ARG A 89 -2.38 20.43 -7.65
C ARG A 89 -2.23 19.03 -8.17
N THR A 90 -3.25 18.57 -8.87
CA THR A 90 -3.27 17.24 -9.47
C THR A 90 -3.58 17.41 -10.95
N ASN A 91 -2.62 17.13 -11.82
CA ASN A 91 -2.80 17.16 -13.27
C ASN A 91 -2.68 15.74 -13.80
N PHE A 92 -3.82 15.17 -14.20
CA PHE A 92 -3.86 13.89 -14.89
C PHE A 92 -3.07 13.96 -16.19
N LYS A 93 -2.20 12.98 -16.42
CA LYS A 93 -1.38 12.83 -17.61
C LYS A 93 -1.85 11.68 -18.48
N ALA A 94 -1.96 10.48 -17.90
CA ALA A 94 -2.40 9.27 -18.58
C ALA A 94 -2.84 8.18 -17.61
N VAL A 95 -3.47 7.14 -18.15
CA VAL A 95 -3.47 5.80 -17.55
C VAL A 95 -2.27 5.06 -18.10
N THR A 96 -1.43 4.52 -17.23
CA THR A 96 -0.26 3.72 -17.57
C THR A 96 -0.57 2.23 -17.51
N CYS A 97 0.27 1.43 -18.16
CA CYS A 97 0.23 -0.02 -18.09
C CYS A 97 1.64 -0.60 -17.94
N TYR A 98 1.79 -1.55 -17.03
CA TYR A 98 3.01 -2.33 -16.84
C TYR A 98 2.67 -3.81 -16.84
N THR A 99 3.60 -4.66 -17.32
CA THR A 99 3.42 -6.11 -17.33
C THR A 99 4.52 -6.81 -16.55
N SER A 100 4.17 -7.91 -15.88
CA SER A 100 5.10 -8.75 -15.14
C SER A 100 4.64 -10.21 -15.13
N THR A 101 5.56 -11.14 -14.93
CA THR A 101 5.26 -12.56 -14.65
C THR A 101 5.48 -12.94 -13.19
N ASP A 102 6.02 -12.03 -12.36
CA ASP A 102 6.44 -12.31 -10.98
C ASP A 102 6.03 -11.21 -9.97
N LEU A 103 5.28 -10.18 -10.43
CA LEU A 103 4.82 -9.04 -9.62
C LEU A 103 5.93 -8.10 -9.10
N VAL A 104 7.17 -8.31 -9.48
CA VAL A 104 8.32 -7.48 -9.07
C VAL A 104 9.06 -6.89 -10.25
N ASN A 105 9.35 -7.72 -11.27
CA ASN A 105 10.05 -7.27 -12.48
C ASN A 105 9.04 -6.76 -13.50
N TRP A 106 8.76 -5.47 -13.46
CA TRP A 106 7.78 -4.81 -14.32
C TRP A 106 8.41 -4.28 -15.60
N LYS A 107 7.69 -4.42 -16.70
CA LYS A 107 8.02 -3.84 -17.99
C LYS A 107 6.96 -2.83 -18.38
N SER A 108 7.37 -1.61 -18.72
CA SER A 108 6.47 -0.55 -19.17
C SER A 108 5.86 -0.89 -20.55
N LYS A 109 4.55 -0.69 -20.67
CA LYS A 109 3.81 -0.64 -21.95
C LYS A 109 3.46 0.80 -22.34
N GLY A 110 3.87 1.76 -21.51
CA GLY A 110 3.63 3.18 -21.71
C GLY A 110 2.22 3.63 -21.32
N PRO A 111 1.82 4.83 -21.77
CA PRO A 111 0.48 5.34 -21.61
C PRO A 111 -0.50 4.57 -22.50
N VAL A 112 -1.59 4.07 -21.91
CA VAL A 112 -2.61 3.30 -22.63
C VAL A 112 -3.92 4.06 -22.85
N LEU A 113 -4.16 5.11 -22.06
CA LEU A 113 -5.24 6.09 -22.26
C LEU A 113 -4.70 7.48 -21.93
N ASP A 114 -4.47 8.28 -22.96
CA ASP A 114 -3.90 9.62 -22.84
C ASP A 114 -4.93 10.66 -22.46
N LYS A 115 -4.49 11.72 -21.77
CA LYS A 115 -5.30 12.91 -21.48
C LYS A 115 -5.91 13.51 -22.74
N ALA A 116 -5.16 13.57 -23.84
CA ALA A 116 -5.62 14.12 -25.10
C ALA A 116 -6.84 13.36 -25.67
N GLU A 117 -6.83 12.03 -25.64
CA GLU A 117 -7.96 11.19 -26.07
C GLU A 117 -9.22 11.51 -25.26
N VAL A 118 -9.07 11.71 -23.95
CA VAL A 118 -10.22 12.04 -23.08
C VAL A 118 -10.72 13.46 -23.33
N GLU A 119 -9.83 14.44 -23.49
CA GLU A 119 -10.20 15.83 -23.71
C GLU A 119 -10.79 16.09 -25.11
N GLU A 120 -10.42 15.30 -26.11
CA GLU A 120 -11.02 15.36 -27.44
C GLU A 120 -12.49 14.90 -27.45
N ASN A 121 -12.84 13.92 -26.60
CA ASN A 121 -14.18 13.35 -26.55
C ASN A 121 -15.06 13.99 -25.46
N TYR A 122 -14.44 14.59 -24.43
CA TYR A 122 -15.12 15.13 -23.26
C TYR A 122 -14.51 16.47 -22.84
N GLN A 123 -14.86 16.95 -21.66
CA GLN A 123 -14.33 18.19 -21.12
C GLN A 123 -12.91 18.01 -20.60
N ARG A 124 -12.20 19.11 -20.43
CA ARG A 124 -10.87 19.21 -19.83
C ARG A 124 -10.77 18.36 -18.55
N VAL A 125 -9.70 17.57 -18.47
CA VAL A 125 -9.42 16.64 -17.37
C VAL A 125 -8.30 17.20 -16.50
N PHE A 126 -8.62 17.45 -15.22
CA PHE A 126 -7.61 17.73 -14.20
C PHE A 126 -7.29 16.48 -13.38
N TRP A 127 -8.32 15.67 -13.11
CA TRP A 127 -8.25 14.50 -12.29
C TRP A 127 -9.06 13.35 -12.90
N MET A 128 -8.48 12.17 -12.84
CA MET A 128 -9.18 10.91 -13.07
C MET A 128 -8.88 10.00 -11.88
N GLY A 129 -9.90 9.33 -11.37
CA GLY A 129 -9.78 8.58 -10.14
C GLY A 129 -9.50 7.11 -10.35
N ARG A 130 -9.99 6.32 -9.42
CA ARG A 130 -9.81 4.87 -9.41
C ARG A 130 -10.38 4.21 -10.65
N LEU A 131 -9.67 3.21 -11.11
CA LEU A 131 -9.99 2.49 -12.35
C LEU A 131 -9.79 0.98 -12.19
N GLY A 132 -10.34 0.25 -13.16
CA GLY A 132 -10.03 -1.16 -13.36
C GLY A 132 -10.28 -1.55 -14.81
N VAL A 133 -9.84 -2.75 -15.17
CA VAL A 133 -9.93 -3.27 -16.54
C VAL A 133 -10.70 -4.59 -16.55
N ALA A 134 -11.61 -4.75 -17.51
CA ALA A 134 -12.34 -5.97 -17.79
C ALA A 134 -12.17 -6.40 -19.22
N TYR A 135 -12.15 -7.71 -19.48
CA TYR A 135 -12.31 -8.24 -20.83
C TYR A 135 -13.80 -8.45 -21.14
N ILE A 136 -14.31 -7.79 -22.15
CA ILE A 136 -15.71 -7.85 -22.58
C ILE A 136 -15.83 -8.89 -23.69
N LYS A 137 -16.22 -10.08 -23.31
CA LYS A 137 -16.26 -11.25 -24.20
C LYS A 137 -17.18 -11.04 -25.40
N GLU A 138 -18.34 -10.42 -25.20
CA GLU A 138 -19.34 -10.16 -26.23
C GLU A 138 -18.85 -9.22 -27.32
N MET A 139 -17.90 -8.34 -27.00
CA MET A 139 -17.31 -7.39 -27.93
C MET A 139 -15.90 -7.80 -28.38
N ASN A 140 -15.32 -8.82 -27.77
CA ASN A 140 -13.92 -9.21 -27.93
C ASN A 140 -12.97 -8.02 -27.73
N LYS A 141 -13.17 -7.26 -26.63
CA LYS A 141 -12.41 -6.05 -26.33
C LYS A 141 -12.08 -5.96 -24.83
N TYR A 142 -11.03 -5.24 -24.52
CA TYR A 142 -10.69 -4.82 -23.18
C TYR A 142 -11.34 -3.47 -22.89
N ALA A 143 -11.89 -3.29 -21.69
CA ALA A 143 -12.56 -2.07 -21.25
C ALA A 143 -11.88 -1.52 -20.00
N ILE A 144 -11.40 -0.29 -20.04
CA ILE A 144 -11.08 0.51 -18.85
C ILE A 144 -12.37 1.14 -18.35
N LEU A 145 -12.68 0.98 -17.05
CA LEU A 145 -13.72 1.71 -16.34
C LEU A 145 -13.04 2.64 -15.33
N VAL A 146 -13.18 3.95 -15.51
CA VAL A 146 -12.47 4.94 -14.67
C VAL A 146 -13.41 6.06 -14.21
N GLN A 147 -13.21 6.55 -12.98
CA GLN A 147 -13.89 7.75 -12.52
C GLN A 147 -13.41 8.95 -13.31
N HIS A 148 -14.34 9.64 -13.95
CA HIS A 148 -14.09 10.86 -14.69
C HIS A 148 -15.15 11.91 -14.35
N ASN A 149 -14.75 12.97 -13.64
CA ASN A 149 -15.68 13.99 -13.13
C ASN A 149 -16.84 13.34 -12.37
N SER A 150 -18.08 13.48 -12.86
CA SER A 150 -19.30 12.96 -12.23
C SER A 150 -19.81 11.65 -12.85
N ASN A 151 -18.99 10.93 -13.62
CA ASN A 151 -19.44 9.75 -14.36
C ASN A 151 -18.40 8.63 -14.35
N VAL A 152 -18.83 7.44 -14.74
CA VAL A 152 -17.93 6.32 -15.07
C VAL A 152 -17.60 6.40 -16.56
N LEU A 153 -16.37 6.75 -16.90
CA LEU A 153 -15.86 6.73 -18.25
C LEU A 153 -15.46 5.31 -18.62
N ILE A 154 -15.84 4.87 -19.82
CA ILE A 154 -15.46 3.59 -20.41
C ILE A 154 -14.67 3.84 -21.67
N ALA A 155 -13.49 3.24 -21.77
CA ALA A 155 -12.64 3.25 -22.96
C ALA A 155 -12.32 1.81 -23.36
N LEU A 156 -12.29 1.53 -24.67
CA LEU A 156 -12.10 0.19 -25.22
C LEU A 156 -10.81 0.07 -26.01
N SER A 157 -10.25 -1.14 -26.02
CA SER A 157 -9.10 -1.52 -26.85
C SER A 157 -9.23 -2.96 -27.33
N ASP A 158 -8.60 -3.26 -28.49
CA ASP A 158 -8.45 -4.63 -28.99
C ASP A 158 -7.33 -5.40 -28.28
N SER A 159 -6.48 -4.70 -27.53
CA SER A 159 -5.34 -5.26 -26.83
C SER A 159 -5.32 -4.80 -25.36
N PRO A 160 -4.88 -5.66 -24.40
CA PRO A 160 -4.64 -5.22 -23.02
C PRO A 160 -3.54 -4.16 -22.94
N ASN A 161 -2.63 -4.10 -23.92
CA ASN A 161 -1.58 -3.08 -24.03
C ASN A 161 -2.09 -1.73 -24.55
N GLY A 162 -3.40 -1.58 -24.82
CA GLY A 162 -3.95 -0.37 -25.45
C GLY A 162 -3.60 -0.25 -26.95
N PRO A 163 -3.71 0.96 -27.55
CA PRO A 163 -4.31 2.15 -26.95
C PRO A 163 -5.81 1.99 -26.70
N PHE A 164 -6.30 2.53 -25.60
CA PHE A 164 -7.73 2.59 -25.32
C PHE A 164 -8.33 3.85 -25.90
N LYS A 165 -9.53 3.72 -26.49
CA LYS A 165 -10.31 4.81 -27.08
C LYS A 165 -11.60 5.00 -26.31
N CYS A 166 -11.98 6.25 -26.07
CA CYS A 166 -13.23 6.59 -25.40
C CYS A 166 -14.42 5.95 -26.11
N HIS A 167 -15.26 5.25 -25.34
CA HIS A 167 -16.41 4.51 -25.88
C HIS A 167 -17.73 5.13 -25.42
N ASN A 168 -17.97 5.18 -24.12
CA ASN A 168 -19.15 5.82 -23.53
C ASN A 168 -18.89 6.26 -22.08
N ARG A 169 -19.83 7.01 -21.56
CA ARG A 169 -19.80 7.51 -20.19
C ARG A 169 -21.16 7.27 -19.55
N LEU A 170 -21.15 6.61 -18.38
CA LEU A 170 -22.37 6.26 -17.66
C LEU A 170 -22.73 7.34 -16.65
N ASP A 171 -23.96 7.82 -16.73
CA ASP A 171 -24.62 8.55 -15.65
C ASP A 171 -25.31 7.53 -14.73
N MET A 172 -24.98 7.57 -13.44
CA MET A 172 -25.47 6.57 -12.49
C MET A 172 -26.79 6.98 -11.82
N THR A 173 -27.40 8.10 -12.22
CA THR A 173 -28.58 8.67 -11.57
C THR A 173 -29.74 7.68 -11.49
N ASP A 174 -30.09 7.05 -12.61
CA ASP A 174 -31.20 6.09 -12.67
C ASP A 174 -30.90 4.77 -11.92
N ARG A 175 -29.62 4.46 -11.68
CA ARG A 175 -29.18 3.23 -11.02
C ARG A 175 -29.09 3.35 -9.52
N ILE A 176 -28.50 4.44 -9.04
CA ILE A 176 -28.20 4.62 -7.61
C ILE A 176 -28.64 5.99 -7.05
N GLY A 177 -29.26 6.86 -7.85
CA GLY A 177 -29.78 8.17 -7.42
C GLY A 177 -28.73 9.29 -7.38
N THR A 178 -27.58 9.12 -8.01
CA THR A 178 -26.53 10.14 -8.19
C THR A 178 -25.77 9.89 -9.49
N PRO A 179 -25.33 10.93 -10.21
CA PRO A 179 -24.68 10.74 -11.52
C PRO A 179 -23.30 10.07 -11.45
N ASN A 180 -22.64 10.08 -10.31
CA ASN A 180 -21.30 9.54 -10.12
C ASN A 180 -21.24 8.41 -9.11
N THR A 181 -20.21 7.59 -9.24
CA THR A 181 -19.74 6.70 -8.17
C THR A 181 -18.86 7.48 -7.20
N GLY A 182 -18.68 6.95 -5.98
CA GLY A 182 -17.46 7.19 -5.21
C GLY A 182 -16.35 6.30 -5.75
N ASP A 183 -15.35 5.98 -4.93
CA ASP A 183 -14.25 5.10 -5.32
C ASP A 183 -14.75 3.77 -5.86
N GLN A 184 -14.06 3.28 -6.87
CA GLN A 184 -14.44 2.08 -7.60
C GLN A 184 -13.23 1.22 -7.96
N THR A 185 -13.47 -0.07 -8.16
CA THR A 185 -12.49 -1.02 -8.72
C THR A 185 -13.21 -2.06 -9.56
N VAL A 186 -12.48 -2.74 -10.44
CA VAL A 186 -12.98 -3.91 -11.17
C VAL A 186 -12.50 -5.16 -10.46
N PHE A 187 -13.41 -6.09 -10.24
CA PHE A 187 -13.14 -7.45 -9.76
C PHE A 187 -13.63 -8.45 -10.80
N THR A 188 -12.76 -9.36 -11.24
CA THR A 188 -13.13 -10.49 -12.09
C THR A 188 -13.19 -11.74 -11.23
N ASP A 189 -14.35 -12.38 -11.16
CA ASP A 189 -14.52 -13.62 -10.41
C ASP A 189 -13.71 -14.74 -11.09
N PRO A 190 -12.74 -15.34 -10.40
CA PRO A 190 -11.85 -16.34 -10.99
C PRO A 190 -12.58 -17.66 -11.34
N ASP A 191 -13.75 -17.93 -10.78
CA ASP A 191 -14.49 -19.17 -11.04
C ASP A 191 -15.41 -19.04 -12.26
N THR A 192 -15.98 -17.84 -12.48
CA THR A 192 -16.96 -17.60 -13.56
C THR A 192 -16.38 -16.81 -14.74
N GLY A 193 -15.29 -16.06 -14.50
CA GLY A 193 -14.71 -15.11 -15.45
C GLY A 193 -15.56 -13.84 -15.65
N ILE A 194 -16.64 -13.68 -14.87
CA ILE A 194 -17.49 -12.48 -14.94
C ILE A 194 -16.81 -11.33 -14.20
N SER A 195 -16.77 -10.18 -14.84
CA SER A 195 -16.22 -8.96 -14.24
C SER A 195 -17.30 -8.07 -13.63
N TYR A 196 -16.98 -7.49 -12.49
CA TYR A 196 -17.87 -6.62 -11.73
C TYR A 196 -17.20 -5.29 -11.41
N LEU A 197 -17.97 -4.20 -11.44
CA LEU A 197 -17.58 -2.94 -10.83
C LEU A 197 -18.05 -2.93 -9.38
N VAL A 198 -17.11 -2.74 -8.43
CA VAL A 198 -17.36 -2.55 -7.01
C VAL A 198 -17.17 -1.07 -6.71
N TYR A 199 -18.18 -0.39 -6.19
CA TYR A 199 -18.13 1.07 -6.06
C TYR A 199 -18.95 1.61 -4.90
N SER A 200 -18.53 2.72 -4.33
CA SER A 200 -19.32 3.42 -3.33
C SER A 200 -20.30 4.42 -3.97
N TYR A 201 -21.33 4.76 -3.23
CA TYR A 201 -22.30 5.79 -3.57
C TYR A 201 -21.62 7.15 -3.71
N GLY A 202 -21.87 7.85 -4.80
CA GLY A 202 -21.17 9.10 -5.14
C GLY A 202 -21.35 10.23 -4.13
N LYS A 203 -22.44 10.24 -3.38
CA LYS A 203 -22.71 11.28 -2.38
C LYS A 203 -22.62 10.72 -0.95
N GLY A 204 -21.57 11.11 -0.20
CA GLY A 204 -21.36 10.69 1.19
C GLY A 204 -20.90 9.25 1.38
N ARG A 205 -20.75 8.47 0.30
CA ARG A 205 -20.14 7.14 0.26
C ARG A 205 -20.64 6.14 1.32
N HIS A 206 -21.89 6.32 1.80
CA HIS A 206 -22.50 5.52 2.87
C HIS A 206 -23.12 4.20 2.41
N LYS A 207 -22.96 3.87 1.12
CA LYS A 207 -23.38 2.60 0.52
C LYS A 207 -22.27 2.10 -0.40
N ILE A 208 -22.15 0.77 -0.52
CA ILE A 208 -21.33 0.10 -1.51
C ILE A 208 -22.22 -0.74 -2.39
N TYR A 209 -21.94 -0.72 -3.68
CA TYR A 209 -22.65 -1.47 -4.71
C TYR A 209 -21.71 -2.37 -5.48
N ILE A 210 -22.26 -3.39 -6.06
CA ILE A 210 -21.64 -4.24 -7.07
C ILE A 210 -22.55 -4.31 -8.29
N SER A 211 -21.95 -4.28 -9.48
CA SER A 211 -22.68 -4.41 -10.75
C SER A 211 -21.85 -5.24 -11.70
N GLU A 212 -22.49 -6.17 -12.39
CA GLU A 212 -21.87 -6.91 -13.49
C GLU A 212 -21.53 -5.97 -14.64
N ILE A 213 -20.35 -6.11 -15.21
CA ILE A 213 -19.91 -5.38 -16.40
C ILE A 213 -20.28 -6.22 -17.62
N GLY A 214 -21.17 -5.70 -18.46
CA GLY A 214 -21.64 -6.42 -19.66
C GLY A 214 -21.97 -5.47 -20.80
N VAL A 215 -22.77 -5.95 -21.75
CA VAL A 215 -23.17 -5.19 -22.95
C VAL A 215 -24.67 -4.97 -22.95
N LYS A 216 -25.09 -3.72 -23.18
CA LYS A 216 -26.48 -3.35 -23.39
C LYS A 216 -26.56 -2.36 -24.56
N ASP A 217 -27.45 -2.63 -25.50
CA ASP A 217 -27.67 -1.80 -26.70
C ASP A 217 -26.35 -1.50 -27.47
N GLY A 218 -25.47 -2.51 -27.55
CA GLY A 218 -24.17 -2.41 -28.24
C GLY A 218 -23.11 -1.59 -27.52
N LYS A 219 -23.32 -1.19 -26.28
CA LYS A 219 -22.38 -0.45 -25.44
C LYS A 219 -22.06 -1.21 -24.15
N VAL A 220 -20.87 -1.02 -23.63
CA VAL A 220 -20.51 -1.52 -22.31
C VAL A 220 -21.35 -0.78 -21.27
N ASP A 221 -21.98 -1.53 -20.38
CA ASP A 221 -22.88 -1.02 -19.34
C ASP A 221 -22.75 -1.82 -18.04
N LEU A 222 -23.35 -1.31 -16.97
CA LEU A 222 -23.46 -1.96 -15.66
C LEU A 222 -24.83 -2.61 -15.52
N LEU A 223 -24.83 -3.92 -15.36
CA LEU A 223 -26.01 -4.76 -15.22
C LEU A 223 -26.21 -5.13 -13.74
N ASP A 224 -27.46 -5.45 -13.37
CA ASP A 224 -27.82 -6.06 -12.07
C ASP A 224 -27.19 -5.34 -10.84
N VAL A 225 -27.46 -4.05 -10.70
CA VAL A 225 -26.96 -3.23 -9.60
C VAL A 225 -27.45 -3.76 -8.25
N THR A 226 -26.54 -4.23 -7.41
CA THR A 226 -26.84 -4.76 -6.08
C THR A 226 -26.16 -3.90 -5.00
N GLN A 227 -26.91 -3.44 -4.00
CA GLN A 227 -26.35 -2.79 -2.81
C GLN A 227 -25.88 -3.87 -1.83
N ILE A 228 -24.58 -3.91 -1.56
CA ILE A 228 -23.96 -4.91 -0.67
C ILE A 228 -23.61 -4.37 0.72
N PHE A 229 -23.66 -3.06 0.91
CA PHE A 229 -23.41 -2.41 2.20
C PHE A 229 -24.20 -1.10 2.33
N LYS A 230 -24.62 -0.76 3.56
CA LYS A 230 -25.19 0.53 3.92
C LYS A 230 -24.80 0.86 5.37
N GLY A 231 -23.96 1.87 5.58
CA GLY A 231 -23.46 2.20 6.92
C GLY A 231 -22.72 3.53 6.95
N LYS A 232 -21.63 3.59 7.70
CA LYS A 232 -20.73 4.74 7.67
C LYS A 232 -20.10 4.89 6.28
N GLY A 233 -19.78 6.12 5.89
CA GLY A 233 -19.11 6.38 4.62
C GLY A 233 -17.81 5.59 4.48
N ARG A 234 -17.60 5.01 3.29
CA ARG A 234 -16.42 4.21 2.92
C ARG A 234 -15.96 4.54 1.52
N GLU A 235 -14.64 4.53 1.32
CA GLU A 235 -13.99 4.72 0.02
C GLU A 235 -12.84 3.72 -0.15
N GLY A 236 -12.11 3.76 -1.27
CA GLY A 236 -11.09 2.77 -1.56
C GLY A 236 -11.65 1.35 -1.65
N ASN A 237 -12.86 1.17 -2.21
CA ASN A 237 -13.51 -0.12 -2.23
C ASN A 237 -12.82 -1.07 -3.19
N CYS A 238 -12.51 -2.26 -2.73
CA CYS A 238 -11.99 -3.34 -3.55
C CYS A 238 -12.49 -4.70 -3.05
N MET A 239 -12.31 -5.72 -3.86
CA MET A 239 -12.80 -7.06 -3.59
C MET A 239 -11.72 -8.09 -3.89
N VAL A 240 -11.73 -9.17 -3.12
CA VAL A 240 -10.94 -10.37 -3.37
C VAL A 240 -11.74 -11.61 -3.03
N LYS A 241 -11.51 -12.70 -3.77
CA LYS A 241 -12.02 -14.02 -3.43
C LYS A 241 -10.89 -14.88 -2.86
N TYR A 242 -11.11 -15.43 -1.68
CA TYR A 242 -10.17 -16.33 -1.03
C TYR A 242 -10.90 -17.47 -0.35
N ASN A 243 -10.44 -18.71 -0.58
CA ASN A 243 -11.02 -19.93 -0.03
C ASN A 243 -12.55 -20.01 -0.23
N GLY A 244 -13.02 -19.69 -1.45
CA GLY A 244 -14.44 -19.73 -1.83
C GLY A 244 -15.29 -18.56 -1.32
N LYS A 245 -14.74 -17.65 -0.51
CA LYS A 245 -15.47 -16.51 0.05
C LYS A 245 -15.07 -15.18 -0.60
N TYR A 246 -16.02 -14.26 -0.70
CA TYR A 246 -15.83 -12.91 -1.20
C TYR A 246 -15.59 -11.95 -0.04
N TYR A 247 -14.51 -11.20 -0.12
CA TYR A 247 -14.16 -10.16 0.83
C TYR A 247 -14.24 -8.80 0.16
N VAL A 248 -14.99 -7.88 0.75
CA VAL A 248 -15.02 -6.47 0.36
C VAL A 248 -14.23 -5.69 1.38
N PHE A 249 -13.23 -4.95 0.89
CA PHE A 249 -12.44 -4.05 1.73
C PHE A 249 -12.76 -2.60 1.38
N ALA A 250 -12.54 -1.72 2.35
CA ALA A 250 -12.71 -0.28 2.18
C ALA A 250 -11.98 0.49 3.27
N SER A 251 -11.83 1.80 3.05
CA SER A 251 -11.19 2.77 3.94
C SER A 251 -12.18 3.77 4.52
N ASN A 252 -11.78 4.57 5.51
CA ASN A 252 -12.51 5.76 5.95
C ASN A 252 -12.35 6.91 4.93
N LEU A 253 -13.17 7.94 5.10
CA LEU A 253 -13.14 9.18 4.30
C LEU A 253 -12.11 10.16 4.87
N TYR A 254 -10.82 9.83 4.78
CA TYR A 254 -9.74 10.68 5.28
C TYR A 254 -9.06 11.50 4.18
N GLY A 255 -9.72 11.64 3.02
CA GLY A 255 -9.18 12.37 1.88
C GLY A 255 -7.94 11.68 1.30
N TRP A 256 -6.91 12.44 1.03
CA TRP A 256 -5.64 11.96 0.47
C TRP A 256 -4.66 11.48 1.55
N ASP A 257 -5.19 10.94 2.64
CA ASP A 257 -4.43 10.40 3.76
C ASP A 257 -4.67 8.91 3.94
N SER A 258 -3.77 8.28 4.68
CA SER A 258 -3.89 6.87 5.06
C SER A 258 -5.09 6.64 5.99
N SER A 259 -5.59 5.43 6.02
CA SER A 259 -6.78 5.07 6.77
C SER A 259 -6.76 3.60 7.18
N LEU A 260 -7.53 3.27 8.20
CA LEU A 260 -7.83 1.89 8.57
C LEU A 260 -8.39 1.11 7.37
N ALA A 261 -7.94 -0.11 7.19
CA ALA A 261 -8.56 -1.08 6.29
C ALA A 261 -9.71 -1.80 7.00
N TYR A 262 -10.89 -1.74 6.41
CA TYR A 262 -12.10 -2.43 6.90
C TYR A 262 -12.48 -3.54 5.94
N TYR A 263 -13.19 -4.56 6.45
CA TYR A 263 -13.66 -5.66 5.61
C TYR A 263 -15.07 -6.15 5.97
N LEU A 264 -15.66 -6.85 5.03
CA LEU A 264 -16.84 -7.70 5.13
C LEU A 264 -16.59 -9.00 4.38
N VAL A 265 -17.32 -10.06 4.71
CA VAL A 265 -17.20 -11.37 4.08
C VAL A 265 -18.57 -11.93 3.69
N SER A 266 -18.63 -12.67 2.58
CA SER A 266 -19.84 -13.37 2.09
C SER A 266 -19.47 -14.65 1.36
N ASP A 267 -20.41 -15.61 1.33
CA ASP A 267 -20.35 -16.80 0.47
C ASP A 267 -20.82 -16.51 -0.97
N ASP A 268 -21.57 -15.44 -1.17
CA ASP A 268 -22.09 -15.02 -2.46
C ASP A 268 -21.61 -13.60 -2.81
N ILE A 269 -21.24 -13.39 -4.07
CA ILE A 269 -20.69 -12.10 -4.53
C ILE A 269 -21.69 -10.94 -4.36
N ARG A 270 -23.00 -11.25 -4.37
CA ARG A 270 -24.07 -10.27 -4.15
C ARG A 270 -24.54 -10.16 -2.70
N GLY A 271 -23.91 -10.93 -1.80
CA GLY A 271 -24.19 -10.97 -0.37
C GLY A 271 -25.25 -12.01 0.04
N PRO A 272 -25.70 -11.98 1.30
CA PRO A 272 -25.42 -10.93 2.29
C PRO A 272 -23.98 -10.92 2.78
N TYR A 273 -23.43 -9.73 2.96
CA TYR A 273 -22.10 -9.54 3.55
C TYR A 273 -22.20 -9.34 5.07
N LEU A 274 -21.33 -10.02 5.81
CA LEU A 274 -21.36 -10.04 7.26
C LEU A 274 -20.10 -9.37 7.85
N PRO A 275 -20.26 -8.71 9.02
CA PRO A 275 -21.52 -8.38 9.71
C PRO A 275 -22.31 -7.32 8.94
N GLU A 276 -23.62 -7.52 8.84
CA GLU A 276 -24.48 -6.66 8.04
C GLU A 276 -24.39 -5.18 8.45
N ASN A 277 -24.20 -4.30 7.47
CA ASN A 277 -24.13 -2.84 7.65
C ASN A 277 -23.05 -2.32 8.63
N LYS A 278 -22.07 -3.15 8.99
CA LYS A 278 -20.96 -2.79 9.89
C LYS A 278 -19.66 -3.45 9.44
N MET A 279 -18.79 -2.70 8.78
CA MET A 279 -17.46 -3.22 8.44
C MET A 279 -16.57 -3.36 9.67
N LEU A 280 -15.81 -4.44 9.73
CA LEU A 280 -14.83 -4.73 10.76
C LEU A 280 -13.47 -4.14 10.38
N ILE A 281 -12.69 -3.71 11.36
CA ILE A 281 -11.29 -3.35 11.14
C ILE A 281 -10.50 -4.63 10.88
N THR A 282 -9.67 -4.61 9.84
CA THR A 282 -8.75 -5.72 9.55
C THR A 282 -7.66 -5.77 10.63
N PRO A 283 -7.55 -6.85 11.42
CA PRO A 283 -6.47 -7.03 12.36
C PRO A 283 -5.09 -6.80 11.72
N GLY A 284 -4.16 -6.19 12.45
CA GLY A 284 -2.83 -5.84 11.96
C GLY A 284 -2.75 -4.54 11.16
N SER A 285 -3.88 -3.92 10.77
CA SER A 285 -3.89 -2.66 10.01
C SER A 285 -3.97 -1.41 10.89
N TYR A 286 -4.14 -1.56 12.22
CA TYR A 286 -4.45 -0.45 13.12
C TYR A 286 -3.23 0.45 13.37
N ASP A 287 -2.06 -0.13 13.63
CA ASP A 287 -0.91 0.59 14.19
C ASP A 287 -0.20 1.54 13.21
N ASP A 288 -0.46 1.41 11.92
CA ASP A 288 0.12 2.25 10.87
C ASP A 288 -0.84 2.52 9.70
N TYR A 289 -2.14 2.38 9.91
CA TYR A 289 -3.14 2.52 8.87
C TYR A 289 -2.83 1.71 7.62
N ALA A 290 -2.69 0.38 7.80
CA ALA A 290 -2.37 -0.55 6.72
C ALA A 290 -1.12 -0.13 5.92
N HIS A 291 -0.03 0.07 6.63
CA HIS A 291 1.25 0.54 6.09
C HIS A 291 1.15 1.92 5.43
N ILE A 292 0.48 2.85 6.12
CA ILE A 292 0.28 4.25 5.70
C ILE A 292 -0.39 4.36 4.33
N THR A 293 -1.49 3.61 4.10
CA THR A 293 -2.21 3.62 2.83
C THR A 293 -3.71 3.84 2.97
N GLN A 294 -4.33 4.14 1.86
CA GLN A 294 -5.75 3.90 1.62
C GLN A 294 -5.88 2.55 0.90
N THR A 295 -6.95 1.80 1.17
CA THR A 295 -7.24 0.55 0.46
C THR A 295 -7.30 0.79 -1.05
N GLY A 296 -6.50 0.05 -1.80
CA GLY A 296 -6.40 0.17 -3.25
C GLY A 296 -7.05 -1.01 -3.98
N PHE A 297 -6.32 -2.12 -4.13
CA PHE A 297 -6.78 -3.33 -4.77
C PHE A 297 -6.09 -4.55 -4.17
N PHE A 298 -6.42 -5.73 -4.68
CA PHE A 298 -5.78 -7.00 -4.29
C PHE A 298 -5.24 -7.74 -5.49
N VAL A 299 -4.18 -8.50 -5.25
CA VAL A 299 -3.67 -9.51 -6.18
C VAL A 299 -3.73 -10.86 -5.50
N ASN A 300 -4.27 -11.85 -6.19
CA ASN A 300 -4.29 -13.25 -5.75
C ASN A 300 -3.21 -14.02 -6.49
N VAL A 301 -2.20 -14.50 -5.78
CA VAL A 301 -1.13 -15.35 -6.31
C VAL A 301 -1.47 -16.80 -6.00
N LYS A 302 -1.89 -17.54 -7.03
CA LYS A 302 -2.19 -18.96 -6.94
C LYS A 302 -0.96 -19.79 -7.28
N GLY A 303 -0.04 -19.89 -6.34
CA GLY A 303 1.16 -20.70 -6.52
C GLY A 303 0.92 -22.20 -6.35
N SER A 304 1.95 -23.01 -6.66
CA SER A 304 1.87 -24.48 -6.60
C SER A 304 1.75 -25.05 -5.19
N LYS A 305 2.08 -24.28 -4.15
CA LYS A 305 2.04 -24.70 -2.75
C LYS A 305 1.02 -23.94 -1.91
N LYS A 306 0.81 -22.67 -2.22
CA LYS A 306 -0.01 -21.77 -1.41
C LYS A 306 -0.70 -20.73 -2.30
N GLU A 307 -1.89 -20.33 -1.91
CA GLU A 307 -2.53 -19.11 -2.39
C GLU A 307 -2.18 -17.97 -1.44
N THR A 308 -1.69 -16.87 -1.98
CA THR A 308 -1.36 -15.67 -1.21
C THR A 308 -2.12 -14.47 -1.76
N VAL A 309 -2.84 -13.80 -0.86
CA VAL A 309 -3.52 -12.53 -1.13
C VAL A 309 -2.56 -11.39 -0.81
N ILE A 310 -2.32 -10.52 -1.76
CA ILE A 310 -1.51 -9.31 -1.60
C ILE A 310 -2.44 -8.11 -1.57
N TYR A 311 -2.42 -7.37 -0.49
CA TYR A 311 -3.03 -6.06 -0.37
C TYR A 311 -2.12 -5.03 -1.05
N CYS A 312 -2.64 -4.32 -2.04
CA CYS A 312 -1.94 -3.27 -2.76
C CYS A 312 -2.59 -1.94 -2.37
N GLY A 313 -1.96 -1.23 -1.43
CA GLY A 313 -2.44 0.03 -0.91
C GLY A 313 -2.00 1.22 -1.75
N ASP A 314 -2.86 2.24 -1.82
CA ASP A 314 -2.51 3.51 -2.43
C ASP A 314 -1.89 4.45 -1.39
N ARG A 315 -0.64 4.82 -1.60
CA ARG A 315 0.04 5.83 -0.80
C ARG A 315 -0.22 7.21 -1.41
N TRP A 316 -1.40 7.74 -1.13
CA TRP A 316 -1.74 9.10 -1.49
C TRP A 316 -0.99 10.11 -0.62
N ALA A 317 -0.74 11.28 -1.18
CA ALA A 317 -0.14 12.36 -0.43
C ALA A 317 -0.59 13.71 -1.01
N ASP A 318 -1.29 14.50 -0.20
CA ASP A 318 -1.77 15.83 -0.58
C ASP A 318 -0.61 16.77 -0.98
N PHE A 319 0.53 16.62 -0.33
CA PHE A 319 1.74 17.39 -0.60
C PHE A 319 2.46 17.00 -1.90
N ALA A 320 2.16 15.83 -2.46
CA ALA A 320 2.75 15.33 -3.71
C ALA A 320 1.73 15.31 -4.86
N GLY A 321 0.72 16.19 -4.82
CA GLY A 321 -0.31 16.26 -5.85
C GLY A 321 -1.14 14.98 -5.96
N ASN A 322 -1.40 14.32 -4.84
CA ASN A 322 -2.14 13.08 -4.63
C ASN A 322 -1.40 11.78 -5.01
N GLY A 323 -0.54 11.81 -6.00
CA GLY A 323 0.20 10.61 -6.42
C GLY A 323 1.65 10.63 -5.96
N LEU A 324 1.97 10.06 -4.80
CA LEU A 324 3.34 10.05 -4.29
C LEU A 324 4.31 9.21 -5.13
N GLY A 325 3.80 8.21 -5.85
CA GLY A 325 4.63 7.27 -6.62
C GLY A 325 5.22 6.12 -5.78
N TYR A 326 4.84 6.00 -4.51
CA TYR A 326 5.14 4.81 -3.71
C TYR A 326 4.05 3.76 -3.90
N ASN A 327 4.45 2.51 -4.03
CA ASN A 327 3.55 1.37 -4.03
C ASN A 327 3.79 0.60 -2.73
N GLN A 328 2.71 0.37 -1.98
CA GLN A 328 2.77 -0.21 -0.64
C GLN A 328 2.01 -1.54 -0.67
N TRP A 329 2.73 -2.64 -0.85
CA TRP A 329 2.14 -3.96 -0.97
C TRP A 329 2.51 -4.84 0.20
N CYS A 330 1.51 -5.42 0.84
CA CYS A 330 1.69 -6.26 2.02
C CYS A 330 0.88 -7.56 1.90
N PRO A 331 1.40 -8.70 2.39
CA PRO A 331 0.67 -9.95 2.35
C PRO A 331 -0.45 -9.96 3.40
N ILE A 332 -1.61 -10.51 3.02
CA ILE A 332 -2.70 -10.83 3.94
C ILE A 332 -2.59 -12.30 4.35
N SER A 333 -2.66 -12.56 5.64
CA SER A 333 -2.86 -13.90 6.20
C SER A 333 -4.31 -14.08 6.63
N PHE A 334 -4.72 -15.32 6.87
CA PHE A 334 -6.09 -15.61 7.32
C PHE A 334 -6.08 -16.53 8.53
N ASP A 335 -6.89 -16.19 9.54
CA ASP A 335 -7.26 -17.07 10.64
C ASP A 335 -8.74 -17.43 10.48
N GLY A 336 -9.01 -18.62 9.92
CA GLY A 336 -10.33 -18.97 9.42
C GLY A 336 -10.79 -17.98 8.34
N GLU A 337 -11.86 -17.25 8.63
CA GLU A 337 -12.41 -16.21 7.74
C GLU A 337 -11.90 -14.80 8.06
N THR A 338 -11.11 -14.65 9.10
CA THR A 338 -10.59 -13.33 9.53
C THR A 338 -9.30 -13.01 8.78
N PRO A 339 -9.28 -11.97 7.92
CA PRO A 339 -8.06 -11.51 7.29
C PRO A 339 -7.19 -10.80 8.32
N PHE A 340 -5.89 -11.00 8.23
CA PHE A 340 -4.86 -10.35 9.04
C PHE A 340 -3.87 -9.62 8.14
N PHE A 341 -3.73 -8.32 8.33
CA PHE A 341 -2.80 -7.49 7.58
C PHE A 341 -1.38 -7.61 8.17
N ASN A 342 -0.42 -8.03 7.35
CA ASN A 342 0.98 -8.08 7.74
C ASN A 342 1.70 -6.83 7.23
N SER A 343 1.78 -5.79 8.05
CA SER A 343 2.52 -4.58 7.71
C SER A 343 4.02 -4.87 7.67
N LEU A 344 4.60 -4.88 6.49
CA LEU A 344 6.00 -5.16 6.21
C LEU A 344 6.60 -4.10 5.30
N ASN A 345 7.74 -3.55 5.69
CA ASN A 345 8.52 -2.64 4.85
C ASN A 345 9.24 -3.41 3.71
N SER A 346 9.69 -4.63 3.99
CA SER A 346 10.39 -5.47 3.03
C SER A 346 10.04 -6.95 3.23
N TRP A 347 9.68 -7.64 2.15
CA TRP A 347 9.31 -9.05 2.17
C TRP A 347 9.56 -9.72 0.82
N ASP A 348 9.75 -11.04 0.83
CA ASP A 348 10.03 -11.83 -0.35
C ASP A 348 8.80 -12.63 -0.78
N LEU A 349 8.51 -12.60 -2.07
CA LEU A 349 7.49 -13.41 -2.73
C LEU A 349 8.13 -14.42 -3.66
N ASN A 350 7.65 -15.65 -3.60
CA ASN A 350 7.87 -16.65 -4.62
C ASN A 350 6.55 -16.85 -5.37
N GLU A 351 6.39 -16.19 -6.50
CA GLU A 351 5.13 -16.19 -7.25
C GLU A 351 4.74 -17.61 -7.70
N SER A 352 5.69 -18.42 -8.17
CA SER A 352 5.41 -19.77 -8.68
C SER A 352 4.96 -20.75 -7.60
N THR A 353 5.37 -20.55 -6.34
CA THR A 353 4.92 -21.37 -5.20
C THR A 353 3.83 -20.71 -4.39
N GLY A 354 3.64 -19.38 -4.51
CA GLY A 354 2.77 -18.56 -3.69
C GLY A 354 3.25 -18.36 -2.26
N GLU A 355 4.45 -18.80 -1.92
CA GLU A 355 5.03 -18.63 -0.58
C GLU A 355 5.63 -17.23 -0.43
N TRP A 356 5.48 -16.66 0.75
CA TRP A 356 6.13 -15.41 1.11
C TRP A 356 6.86 -15.52 2.45
N SER A 357 7.85 -14.65 2.68
CA SER A 357 8.60 -14.56 3.93
C SER A 357 9.00 -13.11 4.21
N VAL A 358 9.22 -12.78 5.47
CA VAL A 358 9.83 -11.50 5.86
C VAL A 358 11.24 -11.44 5.27
N ALA A 359 11.60 -10.32 4.64
CA ALA A 359 12.95 -10.12 4.13
C ALA A 359 13.93 -9.79 5.27
N GLU A 360 15.21 -10.10 5.06
CA GLU A 360 16.24 -9.86 6.07
C GLU A 360 16.38 -8.36 6.43
N ASP A 361 16.09 -7.46 5.48
CA ASP A 361 16.19 -6.01 5.66
C ASP A 361 14.87 -5.35 6.10
N ASN A 362 13.87 -6.13 6.51
CA ASN A 362 12.59 -5.57 6.95
C ASN A 362 12.76 -4.65 8.17
N ASN A 363 12.22 -3.44 8.07
CA ASN A 363 12.05 -2.56 9.21
C ASN A 363 10.82 -2.96 10.03
N PHE A 364 11.01 -3.34 11.29
CA PHE A 364 9.93 -3.77 12.17
C PHE A 364 9.16 -2.61 12.82
N VAL A 365 9.62 -1.37 12.67
CA VAL A 365 8.96 -0.19 13.25
C VAL A 365 7.70 0.16 12.47
N LYS A 366 6.58 0.28 13.18
CA LYS A 366 5.31 0.75 12.61
C LYS A 366 5.27 2.27 12.63
N ASN A 367 4.69 2.88 11.58
CA ASN A 367 4.63 4.34 11.44
C ASN A 367 6.01 4.99 11.69
N SER A 368 7.02 4.47 11.01
CA SER A 368 8.44 4.74 11.23
C SER A 368 8.87 6.18 10.89
N SER A 369 8.12 6.84 10.00
CA SER A 369 8.30 8.24 9.59
C SER A 369 7.15 9.15 10.05
N PHE A 370 6.29 8.68 10.97
CA PHE A 370 5.18 9.43 11.58
C PHE A 370 4.14 9.99 10.58
N GLU A 371 4.13 9.50 9.36
CA GLU A 371 3.25 9.96 8.28
C GLU A 371 1.78 9.54 8.44
N ALA A 372 1.48 8.55 9.30
CA ALA A 372 0.11 8.16 9.61
C ALA A 372 -0.65 9.23 10.43
N ASP A 373 0.08 10.11 11.13
CA ASP A 373 -0.48 11.11 12.04
C ASP A 373 -0.59 12.48 11.37
N ARG A 374 -1.48 12.62 10.42
CA ARG A 374 -1.63 13.85 9.64
C ARG A 374 -2.73 14.74 10.18
N LYS A 375 -2.44 16.05 10.30
CA LYS A 375 -3.43 17.08 10.70
C LYS A 375 -4.35 17.52 9.55
N ALA A 376 -4.02 17.18 8.30
CA ALA A 376 -4.76 17.60 7.12
C ALA A 376 -6.09 16.85 6.90
N ILE A 377 -6.42 15.87 7.73
CA ILE A 377 -7.67 15.11 7.65
C ILE A 377 -8.85 16.06 7.85
N PRO A 378 -9.86 16.04 6.95
CA PRO A 378 -11.04 16.91 7.06
C PRO A 378 -11.73 16.79 8.42
N SER A 379 -12.10 17.92 9.04
CA SER A 379 -12.63 17.98 10.40
C SER A 379 -13.85 17.06 10.66
N GLY A 380 -14.69 16.82 9.66
CA GLY A 380 -15.87 15.96 9.80
C GLY A 380 -15.58 14.46 9.85
N VAL A 381 -14.34 14.04 9.54
CA VAL A 381 -13.91 12.64 9.47
C VAL A 381 -12.65 12.36 10.27
N LYS A 382 -12.03 13.40 10.83
CA LYS A 382 -10.80 13.32 11.61
C LYS A 382 -10.96 12.34 12.78
N PRO A 383 -10.07 11.33 12.92
CA PRO A 383 -10.11 10.44 14.07
C PRO A 383 -9.73 11.20 15.34
N ILE A 384 -10.32 10.81 16.45
CA ILE A 384 -9.85 11.25 17.78
C ILE A 384 -8.61 10.42 18.10
N GLN A 385 -7.47 11.08 18.20
CA GLN A 385 -6.20 10.44 18.56
C GLN A 385 -5.72 11.00 19.90
N GLU A 386 -5.60 10.14 20.88
CA GLU A 386 -5.02 10.46 22.19
C GLU A 386 -3.50 10.25 22.18
N GLN A 387 -2.99 9.47 21.23
CA GLN A 387 -1.58 9.11 21.05
C GLN A 387 -1.21 9.06 19.58
N LEU A 388 0.08 9.15 19.27
CA LEU A 388 0.58 8.87 17.93
C LEU A 388 0.26 7.43 17.53
N LEU A 389 -0.11 7.24 16.28
CA LEU A 389 -0.47 5.93 15.76
C LEU A 389 0.74 4.99 15.78
N GLY A 390 0.57 3.81 16.38
CA GLY A 390 1.66 2.85 16.57
C GLY A 390 2.65 3.16 17.68
N TRP A 391 2.56 4.34 18.32
CA TRP A 391 3.45 4.77 19.38
C TRP A 391 2.68 5.09 20.67
N HIS A 392 3.25 4.72 21.80
CA HIS A 392 2.76 5.08 23.12
C HIS A 392 3.50 6.31 23.63
N SER A 393 2.80 7.14 24.40
CA SER A 393 3.40 8.30 25.06
C SER A 393 3.05 8.37 26.53
N GLU A 394 4.02 8.75 27.37
CA GLU A 394 3.84 8.97 28.79
C GLU A 394 4.33 10.37 29.17
N VAL A 395 3.46 11.18 29.76
CA VAL A 395 3.80 12.46 30.37
C VAL A 395 4.08 12.23 31.86
N LYS A 396 5.37 12.27 32.25
CA LYS A 396 5.76 12.14 33.66
C LYS A 396 5.88 13.51 34.35
N GLN A 397 6.08 14.57 33.58
CA GLN A 397 6.10 15.98 34.00
C GLN A 397 5.82 16.86 32.80
N GLY A 398 5.19 18.02 33.03
CA GLY A 398 4.86 18.99 31.98
C GLY A 398 3.40 18.99 31.60
N SER A 399 3.09 19.59 30.46
CA SER A 399 1.71 19.73 29.96
C SER A 399 1.15 18.42 29.41
N THR A 400 -0.16 18.25 29.46
CA THR A 400 -0.87 17.13 28.84
C THR A 400 -0.67 17.17 27.32
N ILE A 401 -0.48 15.99 26.72
CA ILE A 401 -0.37 15.84 25.27
C ILE A 401 -1.79 15.74 24.69
N VAL A 402 -2.12 16.65 23.77
CA VAL A 402 -3.31 16.59 22.93
C VAL A 402 -2.84 16.70 21.49
N ILE A 403 -2.87 15.60 20.75
CA ILE A 403 -2.31 15.52 19.38
C ILE A 403 -3.04 16.45 18.41
N ASP A 404 -4.32 16.69 18.64
CA ASP A 404 -5.19 17.48 17.80
C ASP A 404 -5.20 18.98 18.09
N ASP A 405 -4.55 19.41 19.16
CA ASP A 405 -4.50 20.80 19.58
C ASP A 405 -3.21 21.45 19.08
N GLU A 406 -3.31 22.49 18.28
CA GLU A 406 -2.16 23.21 17.72
C GLU A 406 -1.37 23.96 18.80
N GLU A 407 -2.00 24.31 19.92
CA GLU A 407 -1.37 25.03 21.04
C GLU A 407 -0.72 24.09 22.06
N SER A 408 -1.09 22.81 22.05
CA SER A 408 -0.51 21.81 22.96
C SER A 408 0.87 21.37 22.55
N PRO A 409 1.70 20.84 23.47
CA PRO A 409 2.95 20.19 23.14
C PRO A 409 2.67 18.90 22.37
N VAL A 410 2.52 19.03 21.07
CA VAL A 410 2.10 17.98 20.15
C VAL A 410 3.26 17.11 19.80
N LEU A 411 3.03 15.81 19.73
CA LEU A 411 4.03 14.84 19.27
C LEU A 411 4.21 14.85 17.75
N ASN A 412 3.33 15.50 17.01
CA ASN A 412 3.35 15.53 15.55
C ASN A 412 3.81 16.91 15.05
N HIS A 413 4.95 16.97 14.39
CA HIS A 413 5.52 18.16 13.80
C HIS A 413 5.34 18.18 12.27
N ALA A 414 4.97 19.33 11.72
CA ALA A 414 4.94 19.54 10.28
C ALA A 414 6.36 19.88 9.77
N ASN A 415 6.95 19.01 8.97
CA ASN A 415 8.27 19.20 8.39
C ASN A 415 8.28 20.41 7.44
N THR A 416 9.25 21.30 7.63
CA THR A 416 9.51 22.41 6.72
C THR A 416 10.14 21.90 5.42
N LYS A 417 10.25 22.77 4.41
CA LYS A 417 10.99 22.42 3.19
C LYS A 417 12.43 21.99 3.50
N GLU A 418 13.08 22.66 4.45
CA GLU A 418 14.44 22.37 4.88
C GLU A 418 14.53 21.00 5.57
N ASP A 419 13.58 20.70 6.48
CA ASP A 419 13.51 19.37 7.10
C ASP A 419 13.39 18.27 6.06
N ARG A 420 12.51 18.43 5.05
CA ARG A 420 12.31 17.45 3.97
C ARG A 420 13.50 17.24 3.03
N MET A 421 14.54 18.05 3.10
CA MET A 421 15.83 17.76 2.47
C MET A 421 16.62 16.68 3.21
N HIS A 422 16.24 16.35 4.44
CA HIS A 422 16.95 15.44 5.33
C HIS A 422 16.13 14.23 5.77
N VAL A 423 14.80 14.36 5.85
CA VAL A 423 13.86 13.32 6.31
C VAL A 423 12.74 13.12 5.29
N VAL A 424 12.08 11.97 5.35
CA VAL A 424 11.04 11.60 4.40
C VAL A 424 9.68 12.15 4.84
N GLY A 425 8.96 12.77 3.91
CA GLY A 425 7.56 13.15 4.10
C GLY A 425 7.31 14.45 4.84
N GLU A 426 6.08 14.65 5.29
CA GLU A 426 5.59 15.89 5.89
C GLU A 426 5.62 15.92 7.41
N ARG A 427 5.85 14.79 8.06
CA ARG A 427 5.69 14.67 9.52
C ARG A 427 6.93 14.09 10.17
N SER A 428 7.17 14.53 11.40
CA SER A 428 8.14 13.95 12.31
C SER A 428 7.58 13.94 13.74
N LEU A 429 8.11 13.08 14.60
CA LEU A 429 7.84 13.14 16.04
C LEU A 429 8.44 14.42 16.60
N ASN A 430 7.68 15.16 17.41
CA ASN A 430 8.17 16.30 18.18
C ASN A 430 7.96 16.06 19.67
N ILE A 431 9.03 16.17 20.45
CA ILE A 431 8.99 16.12 21.91
C ILE A 431 9.45 17.47 22.45
N SER A 432 8.48 18.31 22.84
CA SER A 432 8.73 19.66 23.32
C SER A 432 7.69 20.08 24.36
N ASP A 433 7.96 21.12 25.11
CA ASP A 433 7.01 21.78 26.00
C ASP A 433 7.46 23.23 26.31
N GLN A 434 6.50 24.07 26.64
CA GLN A 434 6.77 25.45 27.10
C GLN A 434 7.13 25.53 28.60
N VAL A 435 6.98 24.41 29.32
CA VAL A 435 7.42 24.24 30.71
C VAL A 435 8.45 23.11 30.80
N THR A 436 9.14 22.99 31.92
CA THR A 436 10.04 21.85 32.18
C THR A 436 9.26 20.54 32.11
N PHE A 437 9.78 19.59 31.37
CA PHE A 437 9.04 18.35 31.06
C PHE A 437 9.88 17.08 31.19
N LYS A 438 9.16 15.96 31.39
CA LYS A 438 9.69 14.58 31.32
C LYS A 438 8.70 13.73 30.55
N ARG A 439 9.15 13.21 29.41
CA ARG A 439 8.32 12.40 28.49
C ARG A 439 9.03 11.14 28.06
N LYS A 440 8.25 10.11 27.80
CA LYS A 440 8.66 8.86 27.20
C LYS A 440 7.74 8.60 25.99
N VAL A 441 8.33 8.33 24.83
CA VAL A 441 7.60 7.88 23.64
C VAL A 441 8.20 6.54 23.23
N TYR A 442 7.38 5.52 23.00
CA TYR A 442 7.88 4.17 22.77
C TYR A 442 6.92 3.33 21.92
N GLN A 443 7.47 2.30 21.30
CA GLN A 443 6.74 1.26 20.60
C GLN A 443 7.16 -0.11 21.12
N ILE A 444 6.19 -1.03 21.25
CA ILE A 444 6.45 -2.44 21.57
C ILE A 444 6.35 -3.23 20.28
N ILE A 445 7.48 -3.74 19.80
CA ILE A 445 7.56 -4.64 18.66
C ILE A 445 7.51 -6.06 19.17
N THR A 446 6.58 -6.86 18.66
CA THR A 446 6.43 -8.26 19.06
C THR A 446 6.09 -9.13 17.84
N SER A 447 6.49 -10.40 17.91
CA SER A 447 6.06 -11.39 16.93
C SER A 447 4.53 -11.45 16.85
N THR A 448 4.03 -11.64 15.62
CA THR A 448 2.63 -11.96 15.35
C THR A 448 2.53 -13.45 14.96
N PRO A 449 1.33 -14.01 14.79
CA PRO A 449 1.20 -15.39 14.30
C PRO A 449 1.83 -15.64 12.91
N TYR A 450 2.08 -14.58 12.15
CA TYR A 450 2.53 -14.67 10.75
C TYR A 450 3.88 -13.99 10.48
N VAL A 451 4.31 -13.09 11.36
CA VAL A 451 5.56 -12.34 11.25
C VAL A 451 6.35 -12.54 12.52
N ASN A 452 7.45 -13.28 12.42
CA ASN A 452 8.32 -13.54 13.55
C ASN A 452 9.37 -12.44 13.69
N LEU A 453 9.53 -11.91 14.90
CA LEU A 453 10.70 -11.13 15.31
C LEU A 453 11.69 -12.13 15.90
N GLU A 454 12.69 -12.52 15.10
CA GLU A 454 13.68 -13.52 15.50
C GLU A 454 14.49 -13.05 16.72
N ASP A 455 14.84 -13.98 17.62
CA ASP A 455 15.82 -13.68 18.66
C ASP A 455 17.18 -13.44 18.02
N GLY A 456 17.87 -12.36 18.43
CA GLY A 456 19.13 -12.00 17.80
C GLY A 456 19.53 -10.56 18.07
N THR A 457 20.49 -10.08 17.27
CA THR A 457 21.06 -8.74 17.42
C THR A 457 20.53 -7.80 16.35
N TYR A 458 20.02 -6.66 16.78
CA TYR A 458 19.40 -5.63 15.95
C TYR A 458 20.07 -4.28 16.14
N THR A 459 19.81 -3.37 15.21
CA THR A 459 20.20 -1.96 15.30
C THR A 459 18.97 -1.07 15.21
N LEU A 460 18.79 -0.20 16.20
CA LEU A 460 17.86 0.93 16.14
C LEU A 460 18.59 2.12 15.53
N SER A 461 18.09 2.65 14.42
CA SER A 461 18.60 3.86 13.79
C SER A 461 17.50 4.89 13.64
N LEU A 462 17.84 6.18 13.74
CA LEU A 462 16.90 7.28 13.63
C LEU A 462 17.61 8.54 13.18
N LYS A 463 16.86 9.47 12.60
CA LYS A 463 17.29 10.85 12.43
C LYS A 463 16.77 11.71 13.57
N VAL A 464 17.59 12.64 14.04
CA VAL A 464 17.26 13.52 15.16
C VAL A 464 17.78 14.93 14.94
N LYS A 465 16.95 15.92 15.34
CA LYS A 465 17.28 17.34 15.45
C LYS A 465 16.79 17.84 16.80
N SER A 466 17.61 18.62 17.54
CA SER A 466 17.22 19.04 18.89
C SER A 466 17.82 20.39 19.26
N THR A 467 17.02 21.22 19.93
CA THR A 467 17.39 22.54 20.42
C THR A 467 17.02 22.71 21.88
N GLY A 468 17.69 23.61 22.57
CA GLY A 468 17.48 23.87 24.00
C GLY A 468 18.25 22.93 24.91
N SER A 469 17.90 22.91 26.19
CA SER A 469 18.63 22.17 27.23
C SER A 469 17.86 20.92 27.66
N PHE A 470 18.56 19.80 27.72
CA PHE A 470 18.04 18.53 28.19
C PHE A 470 18.93 17.94 29.30
N ASP A 471 18.31 17.56 30.43
CA ASP A 471 18.98 16.75 31.46
C ASP A 471 19.17 15.30 31.00
N ARG A 472 18.23 14.81 30.16
CA ARG A 472 18.28 13.49 29.56
C ARG A 472 17.60 13.53 28.19
N LEU A 473 18.29 13.05 27.16
CA LEU A 473 17.74 12.87 25.82
C LEU A 473 18.38 11.63 25.20
N VAL A 474 17.65 10.52 25.23
CA VAL A 474 18.17 9.21 24.81
C VAL A 474 17.18 8.46 23.93
N ALA A 475 17.69 7.70 22.96
CA ALA A 475 17.01 6.55 22.39
C ALA A 475 17.40 5.29 23.18
N TYR A 476 16.47 4.37 23.35
CA TYR A 476 16.68 3.15 24.11
C TYR A 476 15.98 1.95 23.47
N ALA A 477 16.43 0.77 23.88
CA ALA A 477 15.77 -0.51 23.58
C ALA A 477 15.82 -1.42 24.80
N GLU A 478 14.73 -2.15 25.07
CA GLU A 478 14.58 -3.08 26.19
C GLU A 478 13.98 -4.40 25.70
N SER A 479 14.63 -5.53 25.97
CA SER A 479 14.13 -6.87 25.67
C SER A 479 14.54 -7.85 26.77
N GLY A 480 13.57 -8.37 27.51
CA GLY A 480 13.81 -9.22 28.68
C GLY A 480 14.68 -8.50 29.72
N ALA A 481 15.85 -9.08 30.04
CA ALA A 481 16.82 -8.47 30.96
C ALA A 481 17.81 -7.52 30.28
N HIS A 482 17.75 -7.40 28.96
CA HIS A 482 18.67 -6.56 28.20
C HIS A 482 18.13 -5.15 28.02
N GLN A 483 18.90 -4.16 28.44
CA GLN A 483 18.60 -2.76 28.23
C GLN A 483 19.82 -2.04 27.65
N LYS A 484 19.58 -1.22 26.64
CA LYS A 484 20.59 -0.42 25.98
C LYS A 484 20.06 0.96 25.66
N SER A 485 20.93 1.98 25.68
CA SER A 485 20.54 3.34 25.29
C SER A 485 21.72 4.10 24.68
N VAL A 486 21.39 5.11 23.88
CA VAL A 486 22.34 6.03 23.30
C VAL A 486 21.87 7.46 23.53
N ASN A 487 22.81 8.35 23.88
CA ASN A 487 22.52 9.77 24.02
C ASN A 487 22.33 10.41 22.63
N LEU A 488 21.20 11.08 22.43
CA LEU A 488 20.92 11.77 21.18
C LEU A 488 21.68 13.09 21.07
N GLY A 489 22.03 13.71 22.21
CA GLY A 489 22.78 14.96 22.27
C GLY A 489 22.06 16.13 21.61
N GLN A 490 22.67 17.29 21.65
CA GLN A 490 22.21 18.49 20.93
C GLN A 490 22.60 18.40 19.45
N ALA A 491 21.68 18.80 18.57
CA ALA A 491 21.91 18.83 17.13
C ALA A 491 21.02 19.89 16.47
N ASP A 492 21.61 20.98 16.03
CA ASP A 492 20.91 22.08 15.36
C ASP A 492 20.38 21.66 13.97
N ASP A 493 21.04 20.66 13.35
CA ASP A 493 20.64 20.00 12.10
C ASP A 493 20.34 18.53 12.28
N TRP A 494 19.63 17.95 11.32
CA TRP A 494 19.33 16.53 11.28
C TRP A 494 20.60 15.68 11.22
N LYS A 495 20.73 14.76 12.16
CA LYS A 495 21.81 13.77 12.19
C LYS A 495 21.27 12.37 12.40
N THR A 496 21.95 11.37 11.86
CA THR A 496 21.65 9.97 12.13
C THR A 496 22.30 9.52 13.43
N VAL A 497 21.52 8.87 14.29
CA VAL A 497 21.99 8.22 15.52
C VAL A 497 21.67 6.74 15.43
N ARG A 498 22.58 5.88 15.90
CA ARG A 498 22.43 4.43 15.91
C ARG A 498 22.66 3.87 17.31
N LEU A 499 21.79 2.94 17.71
CA LEU A 499 21.95 2.09 18.86
C LEU A 499 22.18 0.67 18.35
N GLU A 500 23.43 0.30 18.20
CA GLU A 500 23.85 -0.99 17.66
C GLU A 500 23.78 -2.10 18.73
N GLU A 501 23.81 -3.38 18.29
CA GLU A 501 23.85 -4.56 19.16
C GLU A 501 22.72 -4.61 20.19
N VAL A 502 21.49 -4.31 19.80
CA VAL A 502 20.30 -4.51 20.62
C VAL A 502 19.95 -6.00 20.61
N ASN A 503 20.04 -6.67 21.74
CA ASN A 503 19.67 -8.09 21.83
C ASN A 503 18.15 -8.24 22.01
N VAL A 504 17.49 -8.88 21.05
CA VAL A 504 16.08 -9.28 21.12
C VAL A 504 15.99 -10.69 21.70
N THR A 505 15.07 -10.90 22.62
CA THR A 505 14.78 -12.19 23.24
C THR A 505 13.28 -12.44 23.33
N ASN A 506 12.86 -13.69 23.12
CA ASN A 506 11.46 -14.11 23.13
C ASN A 506 10.57 -13.32 22.15
N GLY A 507 11.11 -12.95 21.00
CA GLY A 507 10.40 -12.26 19.93
C GLY A 507 9.73 -10.95 20.35
N LYS A 508 10.33 -10.20 21.30
CA LYS A 508 9.76 -8.96 21.81
C LYS A 508 10.82 -7.94 22.19
N VAL A 509 10.61 -6.69 21.82
CA VAL A 509 11.43 -5.55 22.23
C VAL A 509 10.57 -4.30 22.40
N GLU A 510 10.88 -3.47 23.37
CA GLU A 510 10.41 -2.09 23.47
C GLU A 510 11.53 -1.17 22.99
N ILE A 511 11.24 -0.30 22.03
CA ILE A 511 12.13 0.76 21.56
C ILE A 511 11.50 2.11 21.84
N GLY A 512 12.30 3.15 22.04
CA GLY A 512 11.69 4.46 22.27
C GLY A 512 12.70 5.56 22.65
N PHE A 513 12.11 6.66 23.12
CA PHE A 513 12.81 7.92 23.40
C PHE A 513 12.41 8.43 24.77
N ILE A 514 13.40 8.90 25.54
CA ILE A 514 13.21 9.56 26.83
C ILE A 514 13.79 10.97 26.74
N ALA A 515 12.95 11.97 27.00
CA ALA A 515 13.33 13.36 26.98
C ALA A 515 12.98 14.03 28.32
N HIS A 516 13.97 14.57 29.02
CA HIS A 516 13.83 15.46 30.18
C HIS A 516 14.39 16.81 29.76
N GLY A 517 13.51 17.74 29.38
CA GLY A 517 13.88 19.04 28.81
C GLY A 517 13.49 20.20 29.70
N ALA A 518 14.25 21.28 29.63
CA ALA A 518 13.89 22.57 30.15
C ALA A 518 12.71 23.18 29.33
N ALA A 519 12.08 24.21 29.87
CA ALA A 519 11.07 24.97 29.14
C ALA A 519 11.60 25.46 27.80
N GLY A 520 10.86 25.23 26.71
CA GLY A 520 11.22 25.62 25.34
C GLY A 520 12.23 24.69 24.64
N ALA A 521 12.70 23.62 25.30
CA ALA A 521 13.50 22.60 24.63
C ALA A 521 12.63 21.78 23.66
N SER A 522 13.21 21.40 22.50
CA SER A 522 12.53 20.64 21.45
C SER A 522 13.45 19.57 20.87
N CYS A 523 12.92 18.38 20.66
CA CYS A 523 13.57 17.27 19.96
C CYS A 523 12.64 16.75 18.88
N GLN A 524 13.10 16.75 17.63
CA GLN A 524 12.41 16.16 16.48
C GLN A 524 13.11 14.83 16.13
N ILE A 525 12.32 13.80 15.82
CA ILE A 525 12.80 12.47 15.47
C ILE A 525 12.03 11.98 14.25
N ASP A 526 12.75 11.32 13.32
CA ASP A 526 12.18 10.77 12.10
C ASP A 526 12.99 9.57 11.58
N ASP A 527 12.49 8.94 10.51
CA ASP A 527 13.14 7.82 9.80
C ASP A 527 13.64 6.72 10.76
N VAL A 528 12.78 6.29 11.66
CA VAL A 528 13.12 5.28 12.67
C VAL A 528 13.17 3.90 12.05
N THR A 529 14.28 3.19 12.20
CA THR A 529 14.44 1.82 11.72
C THR A 529 14.88 0.87 12.82
N PHE A 530 14.35 -0.34 12.83
CA PHE A 530 14.79 -1.43 13.68
C PHE A 530 14.95 -2.69 12.84
N VAL A 531 16.20 -2.99 12.48
CA VAL A 531 16.58 -4.05 11.54
C VAL A 531 17.65 -4.95 12.12
N PRO A 532 17.78 -6.22 11.68
CA PRO A 532 18.89 -7.08 12.06
C PRO A 532 20.25 -6.43 11.77
N SER A 533 21.18 -6.52 12.72
CA SER A 533 22.48 -5.79 12.64
C SER A 533 23.37 -6.26 11.48
N ASN A 534 23.26 -7.50 11.05
CA ASN A 534 24.00 -8.06 9.90
C ASN A 534 23.67 -7.33 8.59
N VAL A 535 22.45 -6.86 8.40
CA VAL A 535 21.99 -6.16 7.19
C VAL A 535 22.76 -4.85 6.98
N LEU A 536 22.96 -4.07 8.05
CA LEU A 536 23.66 -2.80 7.98
C LEU A 536 25.17 -2.95 7.69
N ALA A 537 25.75 -4.11 7.96
CA ALA A 537 27.16 -4.38 7.67
C ALA A 537 27.45 -4.46 6.16
N TYR A 538 26.45 -4.79 5.34
CA TYR A 538 26.58 -4.88 3.87
C TYR A 538 26.28 -3.56 3.15
N GLN A 539 25.77 -2.53 3.84
CA GLN A 539 25.45 -1.23 3.25
C GLN A 539 26.54 -0.16 3.45
N LYS A 540 27.73 -0.54 3.97
CA LYS A 540 28.89 0.36 4.18
C LYS A 540 29.82 0.39 2.99
#